data_84fbcf62e8531af086e0afdfc9272205
#
_entry.id   84fbcf62e8531af086e0afdfc9272205
#
_cell.length_a   1.000
_cell.length_b   1.000
_cell.length_c   1.000
_cell.angle_alpha   90.00
_cell.angle_beta   90.00
_cell.angle_gamma   90.00
#
_symmetry.space_group_name_H-M   'P 1'
#
loop_
_entity.id
_entity.type
_entity.pdbx_description
1 polymer ?
#
loop_
_entity_poly.entity_id
_entity_poly.type
_entity_poly.pdbx_seq_one_letter_code
_entity_poly.pdbx_strand_id
1 'polypeptide(L)'
;MPKNVMPMTSEEARQAAVRVMARSDQLAEISATPGELTRVYLSPEHLQANARVAQWMTEAGMTTWQDAVGNICGRYEAQQEGATALLLGSHLDTVRNAGRYDGMLGVLTAIEVVAWLNRHQVRAEQAIEIVGFGDEEGTRFGITLLGSRGLTGTWPQEWLACCDAQGISVAQAMVNAGLDPSRIAHAARLPQEFSASLELHIEQGPVLEGANLALGVVTAINGARRLNCRFDGEAGHAGTVPMNLRHDALAGAAEWMVAVEQLTQASDPTLVATVGTLNCQPGAVNVIPGSVSLSLDIRSPSDETREALLATLLEKAQQIAQRRGLTFSHDIFYSTPATPCDPVLQDTLIRACENVQGRALTLPSGAGHDSMALAERWPVAMLFVRCAGGISHHPAESVEATDVAIALQAFSLAVQEIVQPDALQQFNAASPEHASAMIAACVALPEWQHSLVAARPFTSVDQLLETAFVLSERWRLPELDRALAAHPRIGDKPKGVSAESTFSRQEQSAVNSHDAALAQALAQGNAEYEARFGRVFLIRAKGRSGEEILSILQQRLNNTEADEVQEALRQLRQITQLRLEGVFAR
;
A
#
# COMPACT_ATOMS: atom_id res chain seq x y z
N MET A 1 5.63 4.15 16.69
CA MET A 1 5.71 2.74 16.24
C MET A 1 4.71 1.90 17.05
N PRO A 2 3.95 1.01 16.43
CA PRO A 2 3.12 0.03 17.13
C PRO A 2 3.98 -0.77 18.12
N LYS A 3 3.46 -1.10 19.30
CA LYS A 3 4.24 -1.76 20.38
C LYS A 3 4.79 -3.16 19.99
N ASN A 4 4.31 -3.74 18.91
CA ASN A 4 4.64 -5.11 18.47
C ASN A 4 5.51 -5.18 17.21
N VAL A 5 5.94 -4.04 16.66
CA VAL A 5 6.81 -4.00 15.47
C VAL A 5 8.27 -3.94 15.90
N MET A 6 9.06 -4.91 15.45
CA MET A 6 10.50 -4.97 15.69
C MET A 6 11.23 -4.34 14.50
N PRO A 7 11.97 -3.23 14.68
CA PRO A 7 12.70 -2.63 13.58
C PRO A 7 13.91 -3.49 13.19
N MET A 8 14.10 -3.71 11.89
CA MET A 8 15.34 -4.25 11.36
C MET A 8 16.46 -3.24 11.61
N THR A 9 17.53 -3.65 12.29
CA THR A 9 18.66 -2.77 12.55
C THR A 9 19.36 -2.37 11.24
N SER A 10 20.06 -1.24 11.23
CA SER A 10 20.80 -0.78 10.05
C SER A 10 21.88 -1.77 9.62
N GLU A 11 22.47 -2.53 10.55
CA GLU A 11 23.44 -3.56 10.21
C GLU A 11 22.79 -4.77 9.56
N GLU A 12 21.68 -5.26 10.09
CA GLU A 12 20.91 -6.36 9.47
C GLU A 12 20.43 -5.98 8.08
N ALA A 13 19.94 -4.74 7.90
CA ALA A 13 19.49 -4.23 6.62
C ALA A 13 20.64 -4.17 5.58
N ARG A 14 21.83 -3.71 5.99
CA ARG A 14 23.01 -3.73 5.10
C ARG A 14 23.39 -5.14 4.68
N GLN A 15 23.41 -6.09 5.60
CA GLN A 15 23.72 -7.50 5.31
C GLN A 15 22.65 -8.12 4.41
N ALA A 16 21.37 -7.81 4.62
CA ALA A 16 20.27 -8.24 3.77
C ALA A 16 20.38 -7.64 2.36
N ALA A 17 20.71 -6.35 2.24
CA ALA A 17 20.90 -5.67 0.96
C ALA A 17 22.04 -6.33 0.15
N VAL A 18 23.17 -6.68 0.79
CA VAL A 18 24.25 -7.41 0.13
C VAL A 18 23.74 -8.75 -0.45
N ARG A 19 22.90 -9.49 0.28
CA ARG A 19 22.30 -10.73 -0.23
C ARG A 19 21.34 -10.48 -1.38
N VAL A 20 20.49 -9.45 -1.30
CA VAL A 20 19.58 -9.06 -2.40
C VAL A 20 20.38 -8.76 -3.66
N MET A 21 21.42 -7.92 -3.57
CA MET A 21 22.29 -7.58 -4.69
C MET A 21 22.95 -8.81 -5.30
N ALA A 22 23.53 -9.67 -4.47
CA ALA A 22 24.18 -10.92 -4.93
C ALA A 22 23.18 -11.89 -5.58
N ARG A 23 21.93 -11.97 -5.09
CA ARG A 23 20.88 -12.80 -5.69
C ARG A 23 20.37 -12.20 -7.00
N SER A 24 20.29 -10.87 -7.12
CA SER A 24 20.00 -10.20 -8.39
C SER A 24 21.04 -10.52 -9.45
N ASP A 25 22.33 -10.53 -9.08
CA ASP A 25 23.41 -10.95 -9.98
C ASP A 25 23.27 -12.41 -10.41
N GLN A 26 22.97 -13.32 -9.48
CA GLN A 26 22.73 -14.74 -9.79
C GLN A 26 21.53 -14.96 -10.71
N LEU A 27 20.43 -14.19 -10.53
CA LEU A 27 19.28 -14.25 -11.44
C LEU A 27 19.62 -13.69 -12.82
N ALA A 28 20.48 -12.69 -12.90
CA ALA A 28 20.91 -12.10 -14.17
C ALA A 28 21.76 -13.07 -15.02
N GLU A 29 22.43 -14.04 -14.40
CA GLU A 29 23.15 -15.11 -15.10
C GLU A 29 22.21 -16.13 -15.78
N ILE A 30 20.94 -16.21 -15.34
CA ILE A 30 19.91 -17.08 -15.92
C ILE A 30 19.24 -16.35 -17.09
N SER A 31 19.80 -16.49 -18.28
CA SER A 31 19.41 -15.74 -19.48
C SER A 31 19.47 -16.61 -20.74
N ALA A 32 18.53 -16.38 -21.65
CA ALA A 32 18.50 -16.98 -22.98
C ALA A 32 19.59 -16.45 -23.91
N THR A 33 20.17 -15.27 -23.59
CA THR A 33 21.19 -14.62 -24.43
C THR A 33 22.49 -14.47 -23.66
N PRO A 34 23.58 -15.09 -24.08
CA PRO A 34 24.88 -14.93 -23.42
C PRO A 34 25.33 -13.47 -23.37
N GLY A 35 25.68 -12.97 -22.18
CA GLY A 35 26.15 -11.61 -21.95
C GLY A 35 25.08 -10.54 -21.88
N GLU A 36 23.81 -10.89 -22.05
CA GLU A 36 22.64 -10.02 -21.92
C GLU A 36 21.61 -10.70 -21.03
N LEU A 37 20.75 -9.94 -20.34
CA LEU A 37 19.64 -10.50 -19.59
C LEU A 37 18.36 -10.51 -20.45
N THR A 38 17.94 -11.73 -20.82
CA THR A 38 16.66 -11.96 -21.52
C THR A 38 16.03 -13.23 -20.96
N ARG A 39 14.90 -13.09 -20.26
CA ARG A 39 14.19 -14.18 -19.60
C ARG A 39 12.69 -14.00 -19.78
N VAL A 40 12.17 -14.54 -20.88
CA VAL A 40 10.76 -14.40 -21.22
C VAL A 40 9.90 -15.49 -20.55
N TYR A 41 8.64 -15.20 -20.37
CA TYR A 41 7.66 -16.08 -19.72
C TYR A 41 7.66 -17.51 -20.28
N LEU A 42 7.63 -18.50 -19.38
CA LEU A 42 7.64 -19.93 -19.66
C LEU A 42 8.80 -20.41 -20.57
N SER A 43 9.88 -19.63 -20.63
CA SER A 43 11.13 -20.12 -21.20
C SER A 43 11.84 -21.07 -20.21
N PRO A 44 12.79 -21.91 -20.65
CA PRO A 44 13.61 -22.71 -19.75
C PRO A 44 14.31 -21.87 -18.67
N GLU A 45 14.77 -20.67 -19.03
CA GLU A 45 15.43 -19.73 -18.13
C GLU A 45 14.45 -19.18 -17.08
N HIS A 46 13.19 -18.87 -17.47
CA HIS A 46 12.17 -18.44 -16.52
C HIS A 46 11.87 -19.56 -15.49
N LEU A 47 11.72 -20.79 -15.94
CA LEU A 47 11.50 -21.93 -15.04
C LEU A 47 12.72 -22.18 -14.14
N GLN A 48 13.94 -21.98 -14.63
CA GLN A 48 15.16 -22.08 -13.84
C GLN A 48 15.24 -20.96 -12.78
N ALA A 49 14.84 -19.74 -13.13
CA ALA A 49 14.77 -18.63 -12.18
C ALA A 49 13.72 -18.91 -11.09
N ASN A 50 12.54 -19.41 -11.46
CA ASN A 50 11.49 -19.83 -10.52
C ASN A 50 12.02 -20.88 -9.54
N ALA A 51 12.73 -21.90 -10.04
CA ALA A 51 13.31 -22.95 -9.18
C ALA A 51 14.36 -22.37 -8.21
N ARG A 52 15.17 -21.42 -8.66
CA ARG A 52 16.16 -20.73 -7.80
C ARG A 52 15.47 -19.89 -6.73
N VAL A 53 14.44 -19.13 -7.09
CA VAL A 53 13.64 -18.32 -6.16
C VAL A 53 12.91 -19.20 -5.15
N ALA A 54 12.32 -20.34 -5.58
CA ALA A 54 11.70 -21.31 -4.69
C ALA A 54 12.67 -21.84 -3.63
N GLN A 55 13.94 -22.09 -4.00
CA GLN A 55 14.96 -22.48 -3.05
C GLN A 55 15.17 -21.41 -1.98
N TRP A 56 15.32 -20.13 -2.37
CA TRP A 56 15.52 -19.04 -1.42
C TRP A 56 14.29 -18.78 -0.54
N MET A 57 13.07 -18.95 -1.07
CA MET A 57 11.84 -18.92 -0.28
C MET A 57 11.83 -20.05 0.77
N THR A 58 12.24 -21.28 0.38
CA THR A 58 12.33 -22.41 1.30
C THR A 58 13.38 -22.16 2.40
N GLU A 59 14.55 -21.62 2.05
CA GLU A 59 15.59 -21.23 3.00
C GLU A 59 15.10 -20.12 3.97
N ALA A 60 14.18 -19.26 3.52
CA ALA A 60 13.52 -18.26 4.35
C ALA A 60 12.43 -18.84 5.28
N GLY A 61 12.15 -20.14 5.20
CA GLY A 61 11.16 -20.83 6.05
C GLY A 61 9.74 -20.86 5.46
N MET A 62 9.60 -20.73 4.15
CA MET A 62 8.33 -20.76 3.44
C MET A 62 8.05 -22.14 2.85
N THR A 63 6.77 -22.49 2.71
CA THR A 63 6.30 -23.59 1.86
C THR A 63 6.11 -23.06 0.44
N THR A 64 6.69 -23.75 -0.57
CA THR A 64 6.72 -23.25 -1.95
C THR A 64 5.98 -24.16 -2.92
N TRP A 65 5.40 -23.57 -3.96
CA TRP A 65 4.76 -24.29 -5.08
C TRP A 65 4.76 -23.42 -6.34
N GLN A 66 4.66 -24.05 -7.49
CA GLN A 66 4.35 -23.37 -8.74
C GLN A 66 2.85 -23.45 -8.99
N ASP A 67 2.20 -22.34 -9.34
CA ASP A 67 0.78 -22.33 -9.64
C ASP A 67 0.45 -22.79 -11.07
N ALA A 68 -0.85 -22.83 -11.41
CA ALA A 68 -1.31 -23.35 -12.68
C ALA A 68 -0.97 -22.47 -13.90
N VAL A 69 -0.53 -21.23 -13.70
CA VAL A 69 -0.08 -20.31 -14.76
C VAL A 69 1.43 -20.09 -14.74
N GLY A 70 2.16 -20.76 -13.85
CA GLY A 70 3.62 -20.73 -13.82
C GLY A 70 4.22 -19.65 -12.94
N ASN A 71 3.45 -18.99 -12.08
CA ASN A 71 4.01 -18.17 -11.03
C ASN A 71 4.70 -19.06 -9.98
N ILE A 72 5.77 -18.57 -9.39
CA ILE A 72 6.37 -19.20 -8.22
C ILE A 72 5.83 -18.57 -6.95
N CYS A 73 5.25 -19.38 -6.08
CA CYS A 73 4.60 -18.96 -4.85
C CYS A 73 5.32 -19.51 -3.63
N GLY A 74 5.36 -18.74 -2.55
CA GLY A 74 5.86 -19.21 -1.26
C GLY A 74 5.01 -18.63 -0.13
N ARG A 75 4.69 -19.44 0.89
CA ARG A 75 3.87 -19.05 2.03
C ARG A 75 4.61 -19.21 3.34
N TYR A 76 4.67 -18.15 4.11
CA TYR A 76 5.14 -18.09 5.49
C TYR A 76 3.92 -18.03 6.40
N GLU A 77 3.66 -19.13 7.11
CA GLU A 77 2.47 -19.28 7.91
C GLU A 77 2.42 -18.31 9.11
N ALA A 78 1.20 -17.90 9.45
CA ALA A 78 0.88 -17.11 10.63
C ALA A 78 1.00 -17.95 11.92
N GLN A 79 0.63 -17.37 13.06
CA GLN A 79 0.45 -18.10 14.32
C GLN A 79 -0.62 -19.19 14.19
N GLN A 80 -1.67 -18.90 13.42
CA GLN A 80 -2.74 -19.84 13.10
C GLN A 80 -2.60 -20.28 11.64
N GLU A 81 -2.55 -21.59 11.42
CA GLU A 81 -2.49 -22.17 10.08
C GLU A 81 -3.73 -21.81 9.26
N GLY A 82 -3.53 -21.50 7.97
CA GLY A 82 -4.61 -21.13 7.06
C GLY A 82 -5.18 -19.72 7.26
N ALA A 83 -4.53 -18.87 8.07
CA ALA A 83 -4.93 -17.46 8.22
C ALA A 83 -4.87 -16.71 6.88
N THR A 84 -5.67 -15.64 6.75
CA THR A 84 -5.56 -14.69 5.64
C THR A 84 -4.12 -14.19 5.50
N ALA A 85 -3.63 -14.00 4.28
CA ALA A 85 -2.26 -13.56 4.03
C ALA A 85 -2.18 -12.13 3.52
N LEU A 86 -1.06 -11.46 3.79
CA LEU A 86 -0.59 -10.32 3.03
C LEU A 86 0.17 -10.85 1.81
N LEU A 87 -0.23 -10.44 0.61
CA LEU A 87 0.46 -10.76 -0.62
C LEU A 87 1.61 -9.79 -0.85
N LEU A 88 2.81 -10.30 -1.04
CA LEU A 88 3.98 -9.57 -1.50
C LEU A 88 4.40 -10.15 -2.85
N GLY A 89 4.87 -9.32 -3.77
CA GLY A 89 5.31 -9.88 -5.04
C GLY A 89 5.74 -8.82 -6.03
N SER A 90 6.31 -9.31 -7.11
CA SER A 90 6.64 -8.63 -8.36
C SER A 90 6.99 -9.70 -9.40
N HIS A 91 7.44 -9.31 -10.58
CA HIS A 91 7.69 -10.25 -11.67
C HIS A 91 9.13 -10.80 -11.71
N LEU A 92 9.29 -11.92 -12.43
CA LEU A 92 10.58 -12.57 -12.66
C LEU A 92 10.96 -12.69 -14.14
N ASP A 93 10.04 -12.41 -15.05
CA ASP A 93 10.34 -12.24 -16.48
C ASP A 93 10.98 -10.87 -16.74
N THR A 94 11.52 -10.70 -17.93
CA THR A 94 12.24 -9.47 -18.32
C THR A 94 11.93 -9.09 -19.76
N VAL A 95 12.13 -7.81 -20.08
CA VAL A 95 12.31 -7.37 -21.47
C VAL A 95 13.60 -7.98 -22.06
N ARG A 96 13.84 -7.80 -23.36
CA ARG A 96 15.10 -8.21 -23.99
C ARG A 96 16.23 -7.28 -23.59
N ASN A 97 17.41 -7.84 -23.29
CA ASN A 97 18.59 -7.09 -22.85
C ASN A 97 18.29 -6.14 -21.69
N ALA A 98 17.64 -6.68 -20.68
CA ALA A 98 17.10 -6.00 -19.51
C ALA A 98 18.18 -5.59 -18.50
N GLY A 99 17.77 -4.77 -17.53
CA GLY A 99 18.44 -4.63 -16.24
C GLY A 99 18.17 -5.83 -15.32
N ARG A 100 18.76 -5.81 -14.14
CA ARG A 100 18.72 -6.96 -13.21
C ARG A 100 17.86 -6.73 -11.96
N TYR A 101 17.22 -5.57 -11.86
CA TYR A 101 16.45 -5.17 -10.69
C TYR A 101 14.96 -5.01 -10.96
N ASP A 102 14.61 -4.76 -12.21
CA ASP A 102 13.23 -4.60 -12.68
C ASP A 102 12.41 -5.87 -12.41
N GLY A 103 11.44 -5.77 -11.49
CA GLY A 103 10.66 -6.90 -10.93
C GLY A 103 11.42 -7.70 -9.89
N MET A 104 12.61 -8.22 -10.21
CA MET A 104 13.38 -9.11 -9.34
C MET A 104 13.68 -8.50 -7.97
N LEU A 105 13.96 -7.19 -7.90
CA LEU A 105 14.24 -6.51 -6.64
C LEU A 105 13.09 -6.66 -5.64
N GLY A 106 11.84 -6.53 -6.10
CA GLY A 106 10.65 -6.67 -5.26
C GLY A 106 10.52 -8.06 -4.66
N VAL A 107 10.66 -9.09 -5.47
CA VAL A 107 10.60 -10.50 -5.02
C VAL A 107 11.72 -10.81 -4.01
N LEU A 108 12.95 -10.42 -4.32
CA LEU A 108 14.11 -10.69 -3.45
C LEU A 108 14.04 -9.94 -2.12
N THR A 109 13.57 -8.69 -2.14
CA THR A 109 13.37 -7.89 -0.92
C THR A 109 12.29 -8.52 -0.03
N ALA A 110 11.17 -8.95 -0.62
CA ALA A 110 10.11 -9.65 0.12
C ALA A 110 10.65 -10.93 0.79
N ILE A 111 11.44 -11.74 0.08
CA ILE A 111 12.08 -12.96 0.62
C ILE A 111 13.01 -12.61 1.80
N GLU A 112 13.81 -11.55 1.70
CA GLU A 112 14.72 -11.15 2.79
C GLU A 112 13.96 -10.63 4.02
N VAL A 113 12.82 -9.96 3.85
CA VAL A 113 11.93 -9.58 4.97
C VAL A 113 11.40 -10.83 5.67
N VAL A 114 10.89 -11.81 4.93
CA VAL A 114 10.42 -13.08 5.52
C VAL A 114 11.56 -13.85 6.19
N ALA A 115 12.74 -13.93 5.55
CA ALA A 115 13.93 -14.57 6.14
C ALA A 115 14.34 -13.90 7.46
N TRP A 116 14.23 -12.57 7.55
CA TRP A 116 14.49 -11.82 8.77
C TRP A 116 13.45 -12.14 9.85
N LEU A 117 12.15 -12.14 9.52
CA LEU A 117 11.07 -12.53 10.45
C LEU A 117 11.28 -13.95 10.98
N ASN A 118 11.65 -14.89 10.10
CA ASN A 118 11.87 -16.28 10.47
C ASN A 118 13.10 -16.45 11.40
N ARG A 119 14.21 -15.74 11.15
CA ARG A 119 15.39 -15.75 12.04
C ARG A 119 15.05 -15.21 13.44
N HIS A 120 14.18 -14.23 13.53
CA HIS A 120 13.71 -13.66 14.80
C HIS A 120 12.49 -14.39 15.40
N GLN A 121 12.08 -15.51 14.78
CA GLN A 121 10.93 -16.32 15.22
C GLN A 121 9.62 -15.52 15.34
N VAL A 122 9.46 -14.49 14.52
CA VAL A 122 8.26 -13.66 14.48
C VAL A 122 7.21 -14.36 13.61
N ARG A 123 6.09 -14.73 14.24
CA ARG A 123 4.88 -15.19 13.57
C ARG A 123 3.77 -14.19 13.85
N ALA A 124 3.17 -13.66 12.80
CA ALA A 124 2.13 -12.64 12.89
C ALA A 124 0.72 -13.27 12.95
N GLU A 125 -0.31 -12.45 13.04
CA GLU A 125 -1.71 -12.90 12.96
C GLU A 125 -2.11 -13.26 11.53
N GLN A 126 -1.56 -12.57 10.53
CA GLN A 126 -1.73 -12.92 9.14
C GLN A 126 -0.48 -13.65 8.61
N ALA A 127 -0.70 -14.55 7.66
CA ALA A 127 0.38 -15.15 6.89
C ALA A 127 0.99 -14.13 5.90
N ILE A 128 2.16 -14.43 5.37
CA ILE A 128 2.76 -13.69 4.26
C ILE A 128 2.90 -14.67 3.10
N GLU A 129 2.40 -14.27 1.94
CA GLU A 129 2.58 -15.03 0.71
C GLU A 129 3.37 -14.21 -0.29
N ILE A 130 4.43 -14.78 -0.86
CA ILE A 130 5.25 -14.12 -1.88
C ILE A 130 4.98 -14.80 -3.22
N VAL A 131 4.77 -13.95 -4.25
CA VAL A 131 4.59 -14.43 -5.63
C VAL A 131 5.62 -13.77 -6.54
N GLY A 132 6.39 -14.59 -7.24
CA GLY A 132 7.15 -14.17 -8.42
C GLY A 132 6.27 -14.38 -9.65
N PHE A 133 5.71 -13.27 -10.17
CA PHE A 133 4.81 -13.30 -11.30
C PHE A 133 5.56 -13.60 -12.61
N GLY A 134 4.85 -14.20 -13.55
CA GLY A 134 5.31 -14.39 -14.93
C GLY A 134 4.59 -13.46 -15.88
N ASP A 135 5.33 -12.97 -16.87
CA ASP A 135 4.86 -12.17 -18.00
C ASP A 135 4.17 -10.85 -17.64
N GLU A 136 4.77 -10.10 -16.72
CA GLU A 136 4.38 -8.71 -16.50
C GLU A 136 4.66 -7.87 -17.73
N GLU A 137 5.83 -8.08 -18.34
CA GLU A 137 6.40 -7.32 -19.45
C GLU A 137 5.76 -7.61 -20.81
N GLY A 138 5.12 -8.76 -20.97
CA GLY A 138 4.51 -9.17 -22.23
C GLY A 138 5.49 -9.40 -23.39
N THR A 139 6.76 -9.59 -23.10
CA THR A 139 7.85 -9.65 -24.10
C THR A 139 7.69 -10.80 -25.07
N ARG A 140 7.11 -11.94 -24.64
CA ARG A 140 6.99 -13.14 -25.45
C ARG A 140 5.77 -13.13 -26.36
N PHE A 141 4.60 -12.82 -25.82
CA PHE A 141 3.32 -12.96 -26.50
C PHE A 141 2.63 -11.64 -26.85
N GLY A 142 3.20 -10.51 -26.45
CA GLY A 142 2.58 -9.19 -26.63
C GLY A 142 1.36 -8.96 -25.72
N ILE A 143 1.22 -9.77 -24.66
CA ILE A 143 0.17 -9.69 -23.65
C ILE A 143 0.86 -9.54 -22.30
N THR A 144 0.48 -8.53 -21.53
CA THR A 144 1.06 -8.25 -20.20
C THR A 144 0.23 -8.85 -19.08
N LEU A 145 0.85 -9.01 -17.89
CA LEU A 145 0.19 -9.38 -16.63
C LEU A 145 -0.40 -10.80 -16.63
N LEU A 146 0.15 -11.73 -17.42
CA LEU A 146 -0.40 -13.10 -17.50
C LEU A 146 -0.39 -13.79 -16.12
N GLY A 147 0.67 -13.62 -15.34
CA GLY A 147 0.79 -14.23 -14.02
C GLY A 147 -0.22 -13.68 -13.01
N SER A 148 -0.28 -12.37 -12.86
CA SER A 148 -1.20 -11.71 -11.91
C SER A 148 -2.66 -11.87 -12.31
N ARG A 149 -3.00 -11.87 -13.61
CA ARG A 149 -4.34 -12.18 -14.09
C ARG A 149 -4.74 -13.63 -13.86
N GLY A 150 -3.77 -14.56 -13.89
CA GLY A 150 -4.01 -15.93 -13.43
C GLY A 150 -4.44 -15.97 -11.97
N LEU A 151 -3.72 -15.25 -11.11
CA LEU A 151 -4.00 -15.19 -9.68
C LEU A 151 -5.36 -14.53 -9.37
N THR A 152 -5.75 -13.48 -10.12
CA THR A 152 -7.06 -12.84 -9.96
C THR A 152 -8.21 -13.61 -10.64
N GLY A 153 -7.91 -14.60 -11.47
CA GLY A 153 -8.90 -15.35 -12.24
C GLY A 153 -9.56 -14.53 -13.35
N THR A 154 -8.87 -13.48 -13.84
CA THR A 154 -9.34 -12.59 -14.92
C THR A 154 -8.64 -12.87 -16.25
N TRP A 155 -8.12 -14.08 -16.43
CA TRP A 155 -7.45 -14.55 -17.65
C TRP A 155 -8.47 -14.80 -18.77
N PRO A 156 -8.44 -14.06 -19.88
CA PRO A 156 -9.28 -14.32 -21.04
C PRO A 156 -8.88 -15.62 -21.76
N GLN A 157 -9.85 -16.47 -22.08
CA GLN A 157 -9.61 -17.78 -22.68
C GLN A 157 -8.91 -17.69 -24.05
N GLU A 158 -9.18 -16.62 -24.82
CA GLU A 158 -8.57 -16.34 -26.12
C GLU A 158 -7.06 -16.15 -26.08
N TRP A 159 -6.48 -15.79 -24.93
CA TRP A 159 -5.04 -15.62 -24.79
C TRP A 159 -4.26 -16.91 -25.00
N LEU A 160 -4.88 -18.07 -24.78
CA LEU A 160 -4.26 -19.36 -25.04
C LEU A 160 -3.84 -19.55 -26.51
N ALA A 161 -4.51 -18.87 -27.45
CA ALA A 161 -4.23 -18.94 -28.88
C ALA A 161 -3.19 -17.90 -29.35
N CYS A 162 -2.81 -16.93 -28.51
CA CYS A 162 -1.80 -15.94 -28.87
C CYS A 162 -0.44 -16.63 -29.01
N CYS A 163 0.30 -16.25 -30.06
CA CYS A 163 1.56 -16.89 -30.42
C CYS A 163 2.76 -15.96 -30.27
N ASP A 164 3.89 -16.51 -29.91
CA ASP A 164 5.17 -15.82 -29.95
C ASP A 164 5.73 -15.71 -31.39
N ALA A 165 6.89 -15.08 -31.55
CA ALA A 165 7.54 -14.87 -32.85
C ALA A 165 7.94 -16.19 -33.56
N GLN A 166 7.97 -17.30 -32.84
CA GLN A 166 8.26 -18.64 -33.37
C GLN A 166 6.98 -19.43 -33.72
N GLY A 167 5.80 -18.81 -33.53
CA GLY A 167 4.50 -19.45 -33.77
C GLY A 167 4.07 -20.41 -32.64
N ILE A 168 4.71 -20.38 -31.48
CA ILE A 168 4.35 -21.18 -30.32
C ILE A 168 3.24 -20.46 -29.56
N SER A 169 2.07 -21.09 -29.42
CA SER A 169 0.97 -20.50 -28.67
C SER A 169 1.23 -20.51 -27.15
N VAL A 170 0.53 -19.66 -26.40
CA VAL A 170 0.55 -19.67 -24.93
C VAL A 170 0.21 -21.06 -24.42
N ALA A 171 -0.84 -21.70 -24.95
CA ALA A 171 -1.20 -23.07 -24.58
C ALA A 171 -0.05 -24.05 -24.79
N GLN A 172 0.62 -24.00 -25.94
CA GLN A 172 1.76 -24.87 -26.22
C GLN A 172 2.95 -24.57 -25.32
N ALA A 173 3.22 -23.30 -25.03
CA ALA A 173 4.29 -22.91 -24.10
C ALA A 173 4.02 -23.42 -22.67
N MET A 174 2.77 -23.40 -22.21
CA MET A 174 2.35 -23.99 -20.93
C MET A 174 2.63 -25.49 -20.90
N VAL A 175 2.22 -26.22 -21.94
CA VAL A 175 2.50 -27.68 -22.05
C VAL A 175 4.00 -27.95 -22.04
N ASN A 176 4.80 -27.18 -22.79
CA ASN A 176 6.25 -27.30 -22.81
C ASN A 176 6.90 -27.04 -21.45
N ALA A 177 6.29 -26.17 -20.65
CA ALA A 177 6.71 -25.88 -19.26
C ALA A 177 6.17 -26.88 -18.22
N GLY A 178 5.46 -27.94 -18.67
CA GLY A 178 4.88 -28.95 -17.77
C GLY A 178 3.58 -28.53 -17.10
N LEU A 179 2.94 -27.46 -17.57
CA LEU A 179 1.65 -26.97 -17.07
C LEU A 179 0.50 -27.52 -17.94
N ASP A 180 -0.70 -27.54 -17.37
CA ASP A 180 -1.92 -27.94 -18.04
C ASP A 180 -2.80 -26.70 -18.34
N PRO A 181 -2.93 -26.28 -19.62
CA PRO A 181 -3.74 -25.12 -19.99
C PRO A 181 -5.22 -25.22 -19.60
N SER A 182 -5.76 -26.42 -19.40
CA SER A 182 -7.13 -26.62 -18.92
C SER A 182 -7.32 -26.27 -17.43
N ARG A 183 -6.23 -26.11 -16.68
CA ARG A 183 -6.23 -25.87 -15.24
C ARG A 183 -5.94 -24.43 -14.84
N ILE A 184 -5.89 -23.48 -15.78
CA ILE A 184 -5.59 -22.06 -15.50
C ILE A 184 -6.46 -21.51 -14.37
N ALA A 185 -7.75 -21.85 -14.34
CA ALA A 185 -8.68 -21.42 -13.31
C ALA A 185 -8.26 -21.85 -11.88
N HIS A 186 -7.37 -22.84 -11.73
CA HIS A 186 -6.86 -23.27 -10.42
C HIS A 186 -5.79 -22.32 -9.86
N ALA A 187 -5.26 -21.40 -10.65
CA ALA A 187 -4.39 -20.33 -10.16
C ALA A 187 -5.18 -19.25 -9.42
N ALA A 188 -6.47 -19.12 -9.73
CA ALA A 188 -7.31 -18.07 -9.16
C ALA A 188 -7.48 -18.23 -7.65
N ARG A 189 -7.25 -17.13 -6.93
CA ARG A 189 -7.36 -17.04 -5.47
C ARG A 189 -8.69 -16.37 -5.08
N LEU A 190 -9.24 -16.80 -3.96
CA LEU A 190 -10.47 -16.21 -3.44
C LEU A 190 -10.20 -14.86 -2.78
N PRO A 191 -11.15 -13.90 -2.84
CA PRO A 191 -10.96 -12.56 -2.25
C PRO A 191 -10.52 -12.57 -0.79
N GLN A 192 -11.02 -13.52 0.02
CA GLN A 192 -10.72 -13.64 1.45
C GLN A 192 -9.35 -14.26 1.76
N GLU A 193 -8.63 -14.78 0.78
CA GLU A 193 -7.31 -15.38 1.01
C GLU A 193 -6.23 -14.33 1.23
N PHE A 194 -6.41 -13.12 0.69
CA PHE A 194 -5.52 -12.00 0.91
C PHE A 194 -6.24 -10.80 1.51
N SER A 195 -5.58 -10.13 2.46
CA SER A 195 -6.06 -8.87 3.05
C SER A 195 -5.69 -7.67 2.19
N ALA A 196 -4.53 -7.72 1.55
CA ALA A 196 -3.95 -6.67 0.72
C ALA A 196 -2.79 -7.22 -0.10
N SER A 197 -2.26 -6.41 -1.03
CA SER A 197 -1.02 -6.67 -1.75
C SER A 197 -0.08 -5.47 -1.67
N LEU A 198 1.20 -5.74 -1.42
CA LEU A 198 2.28 -4.76 -1.50
C LEU A 198 3.32 -5.18 -2.53
N GLU A 199 3.72 -4.25 -3.37
CA GLU A 199 4.80 -4.42 -4.34
C GLU A 199 5.92 -3.42 -4.07
N LEU A 200 7.16 -3.92 -3.95
CA LEU A 200 8.35 -3.07 -3.99
C LEU A 200 8.93 -3.14 -5.39
N HIS A 201 9.30 -2.00 -5.95
CA HIS A 201 9.83 -1.93 -7.31
C HIS A 201 10.86 -0.82 -7.44
N ILE A 202 11.70 -0.85 -8.47
CA ILE A 202 12.51 0.32 -8.83
C ILE A 202 11.60 1.43 -9.39
N GLU A 203 12.00 2.71 -9.24
CA GLU A 203 11.19 3.84 -9.71
C GLU A 203 11.05 3.87 -11.24
N GLN A 204 12.06 3.41 -11.97
CA GLN A 204 12.17 3.52 -13.44
C GLN A 204 12.12 4.98 -13.93
N GLY A 205 12.40 5.92 -13.06
CA GLY A 205 12.35 7.36 -13.30
C GLY A 205 13.36 8.12 -12.44
N PRO A 206 13.59 9.41 -12.72
CA PRO A 206 14.63 10.21 -12.08
C PRO A 206 14.14 11.06 -10.88
N VAL A 207 12.87 10.92 -10.44
CA VAL A 207 12.26 11.83 -9.44
C VAL A 207 12.89 11.65 -8.06
N LEU A 208 13.10 10.41 -7.63
CA LEU A 208 13.74 10.10 -6.34
C LEU A 208 15.21 10.57 -6.32
N GLU A 209 15.93 10.39 -7.43
CA GLU A 209 17.29 10.89 -7.55
C GLU A 209 17.33 12.42 -7.45
N GLY A 210 16.45 13.11 -8.19
CA GLY A 210 16.31 14.57 -8.12
C GLY A 210 15.91 15.09 -6.74
N ALA A 211 15.12 14.31 -5.98
CA ALA A 211 14.72 14.62 -4.61
C ALA A 211 15.76 14.21 -3.55
N ASN A 212 16.83 13.51 -3.96
CA ASN A 212 17.82 12.88 -3.08
C ASN A 212 17.17 12.01 -1.98
N LEU A 213 16.25 11.13 -2.39
CA LEU A 213 15.58 10.17 -1.52
C LEU A 213 15.79 8.75 -2.04
N ALA A 214 15.93 7.80 -1.11
CA ALA A 214 16.04 6.38 -1.43
C ALA A 214 14.69 5.78 -1.82
N LEU A 215 13.58 6.26 -1.21
CA LEU A 215 12.26 5.67 -1.31
C LEU A 215 11.18 6.69 -1.66
N GLY A 216 10.17 6.23 -2.39
CA GLY A 216 8.93 6.94 -2.67
C GLY A 216 7.70 6.03 -2.58
N VAL A 217 6.57 6.58 -2.15
CA VAL A 217 5.31 5.85 -2.06
C VAL A 217 4.46 6.13 -3.29
N VAL A 218 3.99 5.07 -3.95
CA VAL A 218 3.19 5.21 -5.17
C VAL A 218 1.76 5.57 -4.84
N THR A 219 1.26 6.64 -5.48
CA THR A 219 -0.14 7.09 -5.29
C THR A 219 -1.11 6.36 -6.19
N ALA A 220 -0.70 6.10 -7.43
CA ALA A 220 -1.45 5.36 -8.43
C ALA A 220 -0.52 4.86 -9.55
N ILE A 221 -0.91 3.80 -10.22
CA ILE A 221 -0.31 3.39 -11.50
C ILE A 221 -1.08 4.11 -12.59
N ASN A 222 -0.36 4.77 -13.50
CA ASN A 222 -0.97 5.60 -14.53
C ASN A 222 -1.84 4.79 -15.49
N GLY A 223 -3.04 5.29 -15.73
CA GLY A 223 -3.83 4.88 -16.86
C GLY A 223 -3.28 5.49 -18.16
N ALA A 224 -3.51 4.83 -19.29
CA ALA A 224 -2.98 5.25 -20.58
C ALA A 224 -4.03 5.22 -21.70
N ARG A 225 -3.87 6.13 -22.66
CA ARG A 225 -4.49 6.07 -24.00
C ARG A 225 -3.40 6.15 -25.04
N ARG A 226 -3.45 5.26 -26.04
CA ARG A 226 -2.60 5.37 -27.22
C ARG A 226 -3.46 5.49 -28.47
N LEU A 227 -3.11 6.48 -29.26
CA LEU A 227 -3.85 6.83 -30.45
C LEU A 227 -2.94 6.83 -31.68
N ASN A 228 -3.51 6.41 -32.81
CA ASN A 228 -3.02 6.79 -34.14
C ASN A 228 -3.74 8.07 -34.53
N CYS A 229 -3.00 9.09 -34.91
CA CYS A 229 -3.51 10.38 -35.34
C CYS A 229 -3.05 10.61 -36.80
N ARG A 230 -3.86 11.30 -37.59
CA ARG A 230 -3.57 11.53 -39.01
C ARG A 230 -4.05 12.91 -39.46
N PHE A 231 -3.15 13.62 -40.11
CA PHE A 231 -3.46 14.84 -40.86
C PHE A 231 -3.34 14.55 -42.37
N ASP A 232 -4.39 14.88 -43.11
CA ASP A 232 -4.39 14.80 -44.56
C ASP A 232 -4.59 16.20 -45.18
N GLY A 233 -3.77 16.50 -46.15
CA GLY A 233 -3.76 17.72 -46.91
C GLY A 233 -3.58 17.41 -48.41
N GLU A 234 -2.80 18.21 -49.13
CA GLU A 234 -2.61 18.08 -50.56
C GLU A 234 -1.10 18.08 -50.91
N ALA A 235 -0.66 16.99 -51.53
CA ALA A 235 0.70 16.92 -52.04
C ALA A 235 0.87 17.81 -53.28
N GLY A 236 1.99 18.51 -53.35
CA GLY A 236 2.25 19.40 -54.45
C GLY A 236 3.74 19.68 -54.66
N HIS A 237 4.09 20.33 -55.75
CA HIS A 237 5.47 20.68 -56.06
C HIS A 237 5.99 21.78 -55.09
N ALA A 238 7.05 21.51 -54.34
CA ALA A 238 7.53 22.40 -53.29
C ALA A 238 8.04 23.76 -53.82
N GLY A 239 8.48 23.85 -55.05
CA GLY A 239 9.00 25.07 -55.65
C GLY A 239 7.95 25.90 -56.43
N THR A 240 6.78 25.35 -56.75
CA THR A 240 5.82 26.03 -57.64
C THR A 240 4.51 26.41 -56.95
N VAL A 241 4.14 25.73 -55.88
CA VAL A 241 2.92 26.08 -55.11
C VAL A 241 3.21 27.21 -54.16
N PRO A 242 2.52 28.38 -54.28
CA PRO A 242 2.71 29.49 -53.32
C PRO A 242 2.35 29.11 -51.89
N MET A 243 3.01 29.73 -50.89
CA MET A 243 2.84 29.39 -49.45
C MET A 243 1.38 29.49 -48.99
N ASN A 244 0.65 30.50 -49.46
CA ASN A 244 -0.77 30.74 -49.06
C ASN A 244 -1.77 29.81 -49.72
N LEU A 245 -1.35 28.96 -50.67
CA LEU A 245 -2.20 27.95 -51.35
C LEU A 245 -1.89 26.52 -50.92
N ARG A 246 -1.00 26.34 -49.93
CA ARG A 246 -0.57 25.01 -49.49
C ARG A 246 -1.52 24.44 -48.44
N HIS A 247 -1.83 23.15 -48.58
CA HIS A 247 -2.47 22.32 -47.58
C HIS A 247 -1.46 21.30 -47.05
N ASP A 248 -0.40 21.82 -46.39
CA ASP A 248 0.76 21.06 -45.93
C ASP A 248 0.44 20.30 -44.64
N ALA A 249 0.27 18.97 -44.76
CA ALA A 249 -0.07 18.10 -43.65
C ALA A 249 1.04 18.07 -42.56
N LEU A 250 2.34 18.15 -42.97
CA LEU A 250 3.45 18.13 -42.02
C LEU A 250 3.53 19.41 -41.19
N ALA A 251 3.26 20.56 -41.81
CA ALA A 251 3.19 21.82 -41.08
C ALA A 251 2.03 21.83 -40.06
N GLY A 252 0.90 21.19 -40.35
CA GLY A 252 -0.21 21.01 -39.43
C GLY A 252 0.14 20.06 -38.28
N ALA A 253 0.74 18.93 -38.58
CA ALA A 253 1.20 17.96 -37.58
C ALA A 253 2.27 18.55 -36.65
N ALA A 254 3.25 19.29 -37.19
CA ALA A 254 4.28 19.94 -36.41
C ALA A 254 3.70 20.96 -35.40
N GLU A 255 2.74 21.77 -35.83
CA GLU A 255 2.06 22.72 -34.96
C GLU A 255 1.30 22.00 -33.83
N TRP A 256 0.65 20.87 -34.15
CA TRP A 256 -0.05 20.09 -33.15
C TRP A 256 0.91 19.42 -32.15
N MET A 257 2.05 18.87 -32.60
CA MET A 257 3.08 18.30 -31.71
C MET A 257 3.58 19.32 -30.68
N VAL A 258 3.85 20.58 -31.11
CA VAL A 258 4.20 21.66 -30.20
C VAL A 258 3.07 21.96 -29.22
N ALA A 259 1.81 21.95 -29.70
CA ALA A 259 0.66 22.17 -28.82
C ALA A 259 0.47 21.02 -27.81
N VAL A 260 0.73 19.75 -28.19
CA VAL A 260 0.72 18.62 -27.24
C VAL A 260 1.68 18.87 -26.09
N GLU A 261 2.94 19.24 -26.37
CA GLU A 261 3.91 19.54 -25.32
C GLU A 261 3.46 20.71 -24.43
N GLN A 262 3.10 21.84 -25.02
CA GLN A 262 2.71 23.06 -24.29
C GLN A 262 1.48 22.86 -23.41
N LEU A 263 0.44 22.21 -23.95
CA LEU A 263 -0.81 21.97 -23.20
C LEU A 263 -0.61 20.95 -22.08
N THR A 264 0.23 19.93 -22.30
CA THR A 264 0.58 18.98 -21.25
C THR A 264 1.37 19.64 -20.13
N GLN A 265 2.39 20.46 -20.45
CA GLN A 265 3.17 21.21 -19.45
C GLN A 265 2.35 22.23 -18.66
N ALA A 266 1.30 22.79 -19.27
CA ALA A 266 0.38 23.73 -18.60
C ALA A 266 -0.71 23.06 -17.76
N SER A 267 -0.80 21.71 -17.81
CA SER A 267 -1.78 20.90 -17.09
C SER A 267 -1.23 20.37 -15.77
N ASP A 268 -1.81 19.31 -15.24
CA ASP A 268 -1.34 18.63 -14.03
C ASP A 268 0.10 18.10 -14.23
N PRO A 269 1.04 18.37 -13.29
CA PRO A 269 2.44 17.98 -13.44
C PRO A 269 2.68 16.46 -13.47
N THR A 270 1.70 15.65 -13.06
CA THR A 270 1.78 14.18 -13.13
C THR A 270 1.35 13.61 -14.48
N LEU A 271 0.83 14.47 -15.38
CA LEU A 271 0.37 14.11 -16.71
C LEU A 271 1.54 14.13 -17.69
N VAL A 272 1.64 13.08 -18.51
CA VAL A 272 2.64 13.00 -19.59
C VAL A 272 1.96 12.68 -20.92
N ALA A 273 2.43 13.32 -22.00
CA ALA A 273 1.98 13.02 -23.35
C ALA A 273 3.16 13.06 -24.32
N THR A 274 3.23 12.07 -25.20
CA THR A 274 4.34 11.89 -26.12
C THR A 274 3.86 11.54 -27.52
N VAL A 275 4.39 12.22 -28.53
CA VAL A 275 4.30 11.80 -29.93
C VAL A 275 5.56 10.96 -30.23
N GLY A 276 5.41 9.63 -30.26
CA GLY A 276 6.53 8.69 -30.35
C GLY A 276 6.91 8.30 -31.77
N THR A 277 5.96 8.38 -32.72
CA THR A 277 6.17 8.04 -34.13
C THR A 277 5.61 9.10 -35.05
N LEU A 278 6.26 9.31 -36.20
CA LEU A 278 5.78 10.17 -37.27
C LEU A 278 6.16 9.57 -38.62
N ASN A 279 5.18 9.45 -39.53
CA ASN A 279 5.38 9.02 -40.89
C ASN A 279 4.78 10.05 -41.86
N CYS A 280 5.61 10.58 -42.74
CA CYS A 280 5.27 11.63 -43.69
C CYS A 280 5.19 11.07 -45.11
N GLN A 281 4.09 11.34 -45.85
CA GLN A 281 3.88 10.90 -47.22
C GLN A 281 3.74 12.09 -48.15
N PRO A 282 4.38 12.04 -49.34
CA PRO A 282 5.20 10.96 -49.92
C PRO A 282 6.66 10.93 -49.42
N GLY A 283 7.10 11.85 -48.53
CA GLY A 283 8.43 11.83 -47.94
C GLY A 283 9.55 12.21 -48.89
N ALA A 284 9.29 13.09 -49.86
CA ALA A 284 10.25 13.58 -50.83
C ALA A 284 10.59 15.05 -50.59
N VAL A 285 11.89 15.43 -50.73
CA VAL A 285 12.40 16.76 -50.42
C VAL A 285 11.73 17.88 -51.24
N ASN A 286 11.28 17.59 -52.44
CA ASN A 286 10.69 18.55 -53.38
C ASN A 286 9.15 18.44 -53.51
N VAL A 287 8.51 17.75 -52.57
CA VAL A 287 7.06 17.57 -52.55
C VAL A 287 6.49 18.07 -51.21
N ILE A 288 5.42 18.88 -51.28
CA ILE A 288 4.61 19.27 -50.12
C ILE A 288 3.97 18.01 -49.54
N PRO A 289 4.13 17.73 -48.23
CA PRO A 289 3.53 16.55 -47.61
C PRO A 289 2.00 16.55 -47.70
N GLY A 290 1.44 15.49 -48.30
CA GLY A 290 0.00 15.32 -48.44
C GLY A 290 -0.65 14.58 -47.28
N SER A 291 0.12 13.79 -46.55
CA SER A 291 -0.39 13.06 -45.38
C SER A 291 0.70 12.82 -44.33
N VAL A 292 0.32 12.92 -43.06
CA VAL A 292 1.18 12.59 -41.91
C VAL A 292 0.40 11.75 -40.92
N SER A 293 0.94 10.58 -40.60
CA SER A 293 0.46 9.72 -39.49
C SER A 293 1.43 9.82 -38.32
N LEU A 294 0.89 9.92 -37.12
CA LEU A 294 1.68 10.03 -35.87
C LEU A 294 0.96 9.34 -34.70
N SER A 295 1.71 8.89 -33.71
CA SER A 295 1.14 8.32 -32.50
C SER A 295 1.03 9.36 -31.39
N LEU A 296 0.08 9.19 -30.49
CA LEU A 296 -0.01 9.88 -29.20
C LEU A 296 -0.10 8.83 -28.10
N ASP A 297 0.82 8.89 -27.11
CA ASP A 297 0.72 8.16 -25.84
C ASP A 297 0.48 9.21 -24.74
N ILE A 298 -0.65 9.10 -24.03
CA ILE A 298 -1.00 10.00 -22.92
C ILE A 298 -1.29 9.19 -21.67
N ARG A 299 -0.67 9.57 -20.54
CA ARG A 299 -0.75 8.86 -19.27
C ARG A 299 -1.02 9.81 -18.12
N SER A 300 -1.80 9.34 -17.12
CA SER A 300 -2.13 10.09 -15.90
C SER A 300 -2.50 9.14 -14.76
N PRO A 301 -2.23 9.50 -13.50
CA PRO A 301 -2.76 8.81 -12.33
C PRO A 301 -4.28 9.01 -12.14
N SER A 302 -4.90 9.93 -12.91
CA SER A 302 -6.33 10.23 -12.91
C SER A 302 -6.89 10.08 -14.31
N ASP A 303 -7.87 9.20 -14.48
CA ASP A 303 -8.58 9.02 -15.76
C ASP A 303 -9.32 10.30 -16.16
N GLU A 304 -9.95 11.00 -15.23
CA GLU A 304 -10.67 12.26 -15.48
C GLU A 304 -9.72 13.33 -16.06
N THR A 305 -8.58 13.53 -15.41
CA THR A 305 -7.57 14.50 -15.86
C THR A 305 -7.00 14.13 -17.22
N ARG A 306 -6.75 12.84 -17.47
CA ARG A 306 -6.27 12.34 -18.76
C ARG A 306 -7.28 12.60 -19.88
N GLU A 307 -8.55 12.23 -19.67
CA GLU A 307 -9.58 12.40 -20.70
C GLU A 307 -9.86 13.89 -20.99
N ALA A 308 -9.79 14.75 -19.98
CA ALA A 308 -9.92 16.20 -20.16
C ALA A 308 -8.80 16.78 -21.04
N LEU A 309 -7.54 16.39 -20.78
CA LEU A 309 -6.44 16.84 -21.65
C LEU A 309 -6.57 16.23 -23.05
N LEU A 310 -6.89 14.94 -23.16
CA LEU A 310 -7.07 14.29 -24.47
C LEU A 310 -8.11 15.02 -25.32
N ALA A 311 -9.27 15.35 -24.75
CA ALA A 311 -10.30 16.12 -25.45
C ALA A 311 -9.76 17.46 -25.94
N THR A 312 -9.00 18.18 -25.11
CA THR A 312 -8.37 19.47 -25.45
C THR A 312 -7.38 19.31 -26.61
N LEU A 313 -6.54 18.24 -26.58
CA LEU A 313 -5.57 17.96 -27.63
C LEU A 313 -6.23 17.62 -28.98
N LEU A 314 -7.32 16.83 -28.95
CA LEU A 314 -8.08 16.47 -30.15
C LEU A 314 -8.82 17.68 -30.73
N GLU A 315 -9.43 18.52 -29.88
CA GLU A 315 -10.04 19.78 -30.32
C GLU A 315 -9.00 20.70 -30.96
N LYS A 316 -7.81 20.82 -30.38
CA LYS A 316 -6.73 21.61 -30.93
C LYS A 316 -6.27 21.10 -32.31
N ALA A 317 -6.22 19.77 -32.48
CA ALA A 317 -5.91 19.16 -33.79
C ALA A 317 -6.95 19.54 -34.84
N GLN A 318 -8.24 19.49 -34.51
CA GLN A 318 -9.34 19.91 -35.41
C GLN A 318 -9.24 21.39 -35.79
N GLN A 319 -8.98 22.27 -34.82
CA GLN A 319 -8.81 23.70 -35.06
C GLN A 319 -7.63 23.99 -36.00
N ILE A 320 -6.49 23.30 -35.81
CA ILE A 320 -5.32 23.43 -36.68
C ILE A 320 -5.65 22.93 -38.09
N ALA A 321 -6.29 21.77 -38.19
CA ALA A 321 -6.69 21.18 -39.45
C ALA A 321 -7.62 22.14 -40.23
N GLN A 322 -8.68 22.63 -39.60
CA GLN A 322 -9.63 23.55 -40.21
C GLN A 322 -8.95 24.83 -40.71
N ARG A 323 -8.11 25.45 -39.89
CA ARG A 323 -7.43 26.69 -40.28
C ARG A 323 -6.45 26.52 -41.43
N ARG A 324 -5.83 25.34 -41.56
CA ARG A 324 -4.86 25.02 -42.60
C ARG A 324 -5.46 24.34 -43.82
N GLY A 325 -6.81 24.12 -43.86
CA GLY A 325 -7.47 23.40 -44.94
C GLY A 325 -7.10 21.92 -44.99
N LEU A 326 -6.83 21.31 -43.85
CA LEU A 326 -6.52 19.88 -43.67
C LEU A 326 -7.71 19.14 -43.11
N THR A 327 -7.68 17.81 -43.19
CA THR A 327 -8.53 16.94 -42.36
C THR A 327 -7.74 16.28 -41.25
N PHE A 328 -8.39 16.03 -40.11
CA PHE A 328 -7.81 15.32 -38.97
C PHE A 328 -8.67 14.13 -38.62
N SER A 329 -8.04 12.98 -38.41
CA SER A 329 -8.71 11.76 -37.93
C SER A 329 -7.82 11.08 -36.86
N HIS A 330 -8.45 10.29 -36.01
CA HIS A 330 -7.74 9.49 -35.02
C HIS A 330 -8.52 8.21 -34.69
N ASP A 331 -7.79 7.21 -34.16
CA ASP A 331 -8.34 6.00 -33.57
C ASP A 331 -7.56 5.65 -32.29
N ILE A 332 -8.27 5.16 -31.26
CA ILE A 332 -7.68 4.69 -30.02
C ILE A 332 -7.43 3.18 -30.17
N PHE A 333 -6.18 2.76 -30.14
CA PHE A 333 -5.82 1.34 -30.26
C PHE A 333 -5.42 0.71 -28.92
N TYR A 334 -5.18 1.53 -27.87
CA TYR A 334 -4.87 1.04 -26.53
C TYR A 334 -5.53 1.92 -25.47
N SER A 335 -6.08 1.26 -24.45
CA SER A 335 -6.80 1.92 -23.35
C SER A 335 -6.66 1.09 -22.09
N THR A 336 -6.11 1.69 -21.04
CA THR A 336 -6.09 1.11 -19.68
C THR A 336 -6.45 2.18 -18.64
N PRO A 337 -7.29 1.86 -17.65
CA PRO A 337 -7.61 2.81 -16.58
C PRO A 337 -6.42 3.03 -15.65
N ALA A 338 -6.44 4.15 -14.93
CA ALA A 338 -5.55 4.37 -13.81
C ALA A 338 -5.91 3.42 -12.64
N THR A 339 -4.91 2.97 -11.92
CA THR A 339 -5.08 2.11 -10.75
C THR A 339 -4.62 2.86 -9.51
N PRO A 340 -5.55 3.44 -8.71
CA PRO A 340 -5.19 4.10 -7.47
C PRO A 340 -4.72 3.09 -6.44
N CYS A 341 -3.67 3.43 -5.70
CA CYS A 341 -3.24 2.67 -4.54
C CYS A 341 -4.17 2.94 -3.35
N ASP A 342 -4.33 1.94 -2.47
CA ASP A 342 -5.17 2.06 -1.29
C ASP A 342 -4.63 3.11 -0.30
N PRO A 343 -5.44 4.09 0.15
CA PRO A 343 -4.96 5.18 1.01
C PRO A 343 -4.42 4.71 2.36
N VAL A 344 -4.99 3.66 2.96
CA VAL A 344 -4.56 3.15 4.27
C VAL A 344 -3.19 2.48 4.15
N LEU A 345 -2.98 1.72 3.07
CA LEU A 345 -1.67 1.12 2.78
C LEU A 345 -0.63 2.18 2.41
N GLN A 346 -1.02 3.22 1.66
CA GLN A 346 -0.13 4.36 1.37
C GLN A 346 0.33 5.04 2.68
N ASP A 347 -0.60 5.34 3.60
CA ASP A 347 -0.28 5.95 4.89
C ASP A 347 0.68 5.08 5.70
N THR A 348 0.53 3.75 5.66
CA THR A 348 1.46 2.82 6.32
C THR A 348 2.86 2.89 5.70
N LEU A 349 2.97 2.91 4.37
CA LEU A 349 4.25 3.06 3.66
C LEU A 349 4.87 4.45 3.89
N ILE A 350 4.07 5.52 3.94
CA ILE A 350 4.53 6.89 4.25
C ILE A 350 5.16 6.92 5.63
N ARG A 351 4.49 6.41 6.66
CA ARG A 351 5.05 6.33 8.03
C ARG A 351 6.32 5.50 8.08
N ALA A 352 6.37 4.39 7.36
CA ALA A 352 7.57 3.56 7.27
C ALA A 352 8.74 4.33 6.63
N CYS A 353 8.52 5.04 5.53
CA CYS A 353 9.52 5.90 4.88
C CYS A 353 10.01 7.03 5.80
N GLU A 354 9.09 7.73 6.48
CA GLU A 354 9.43 8.80 7.43
C GLU A 354 10.31 8.30 8.56
N ASN A 355 10.05 7.08 9.06
CA ASN A 355 10.85 6.46 10.12
C ASN A 355 12.30 6.18 9.70
N VAL A 356 12.56 5.79 8.45
CA VAL A 356 13.88 5.34 8.01
C VAL A 356 14.70 6.41 7.28
N GLN A 357 14.03 7.33 6.56
CA GLN A 357 14.73 8.38 5.77
C GLN A 357 14.32 9.81 6.16
N GLY A 358 13.48 9.99 7.20
CA GLY A 358 13.11 11.27 7.79
C GLY A 358 11.98 12.03 7.08
N ARG A 359 11.63 11.67 5.86
CA ARG A 359 10.49 12.21 5.09
C ARG A 359 10.01 11.20 4.07
N ALA A 360 8.74 11.30 3.65
CA ALA A 360 8.19 10.56 2.53
C ALA A 360 8.00 11.48 1.31
N LEU A 361 8.13 10.89 0.12
CA LEU A 361 7.74 11.48 -1.15
C LEU A 361 6.67 10.57 -1.76
N THR A 362 5.60 11.17 -2.26
CA THR A 362 4.56 10.46 -3.00
C THR A 362 4.65 10.81 -4.48
N LEU A 363 4.51 9.81 -5.35
CA LEU A 363 4.58 9.99 -6.80
C LEU A 363 3.77 8.90 -7.52
N PRO A 364 3.26 9.14 -8.74
CA PRO A 364 2.62 8.09 -9.52
C PRO A 364 3.64 7.17 -10.17
N SER A 365 3.24 5.93 -10.53
CA SER A 365 4.00 5.10 -11.45
C SER A 365 3.64 5.42 -12.90
N GLY A 366 4.64 5.73 -13.70
CA GLY A 366 4.48 5.89 -15.16
C GLY A 366 4.45 4.56 -15.92
N ALA A 367 4.93 3.47 -15.31
CA ALA A 367 4.98 2.11 -15.84
C ALA A 367 3.77 1.28 -15.38
N GLY A 368 3.48 0.17 -16.08
CA GLY A 368 2.56 -0.85 -15.61
C GLY A 368 3.19 -1.72 -14.54
N HIS A 369 2.38 -2.45 -13.76
CA HIS A 369 2.82 -3.38 -12.73
C HIS A 369 1.76 -4.45 -12.47
N ASP A 370 2.14 -5.58 -11.91
CA ASP A 370 1.21 -6.65 -11.52
C ASP A 370 0.11 -6.17 -10.56
N SER A 371 0.40 -5.16 -9.76
CA SER A 371 -0.55 -4.48 -8.88
C SER A 371 -1.79 -3.95 -9.63
N MET A 372 -1.72 -3.69 -10.95
CA MET A 372 -2.90 -3.29 -11.74
C MET A 372 -3.94 -4.42 -11.82
N ALA A 373 -3.51 -5.65 -12.03
CA ALA A 373 -4.41 -6.79 -12.05
C ALA A 373 -4.89 -7.14 -10.64
N LEU A 374 -4.00 -7.08 -9.64
CA LEU A 374 -4.31 -7.39 -8.25
C LEU A 374 -5.33 -6.43 -7.65
N ALA A 375 -5.32 -5.15 -8.04
CA ALA A 375 -6.26 -4.12 -7.60
C ALA A 375 -7.72 -4.42 -7.98
N GLU A 376 -7.95 -5.29 -8.95
CA GLU A 376 -9.30 -5.76 -9.29
C GLU A 376 -9.94 -6.60 -8.17
N ARG A 377 -9.13 -7.11 -7.22
CA ARG A 377 -9.58 -8.01 -6.15
C ARG A 377 -9.20 -7.59 -4.74
N TRP A 378 -8.05 -6.94 -4.56
CA TRP A 378 -7.49 -6.61 -3.25
C TRP A 378 -6.99 -5.17 -3.20
N PRO A 379 -6.98 -4.54 -2.02
CA PRO A 379 -6.26 -3.29 -1.82
C PRO A 379 -4.78 -3.46 -2.19
N VAL A 380 -4.22 -2.53 -2.96
CA VAL A 380 -2.82 -2.56 -3.39
C VAL A 380 -2.09 -1.29 -2.99
N ALA A 381 -0.79 -1.40 -2.73
CA ALA A 381 0.11 -0.25 -2.65
C ALA A 381 1.51 -0.65 -3.11
N MET A 382 2.31 0.34 -3.49
CA MET A 382 3.65 0.12 -4.00
C MET A 382 4.65 1.07 -3.33
N LEU A 383 5.87 0.54 -3.14
CA LEU A 383 7.03 1.28 -2.65
C LEU A 383 8.11 1.31 -3.71
N PHE A 384 8.52 2.51 -4.14
CA PHE A 384 9.62 2.67 -5.08
C PHE A 384 10.96 2.82 -4.39
N VAL A 385 11.97 2.22 -5.02
CA VAL A 385 13.39 2.37 -4.70
C VAL A 385 14.06 3.15 -5.82
N ARG A 386 14.89 4.13 -5.46
CA ARG A 386 15.67 4.92 -6.41
C ARG A 386 16.54 4.04 -7.29
N CYS A 387 16.47 4.25 -8.61
CA CYS A 387 17.42 3.70 -9.57
C CYS A 387 18.27 4.81 -10.20
N ALA A 388 19.53 4.53 -10.47
CA ALA A 388 20.50 5.53 -10.93
C ALA A 388 20.12 6.08 -12.31
N GLY A 389 20.02 7.39 -12.42
CA GLY A 389 19.61 8.10 -13.63
C GLY A 389 18.19 7.80 -14.09
N GLY A 390 17.37 7.10 -13.30
CA GLY A 390 16.05 6.64 -13.71
C GLY A 390 16.08 5.59 -14.83
N ILE A 391 17.23 4.93 -15.03
CA ILE A 391 17.42 3.97 -16.11
C ILE A 391 16.71 2.65 -15.77
N SER A 392 15.83 2.18 -16.67
CA SER A 392 15.23 0.86 -16.67
C SER A 392 15.10 0.31 -18.08
N HIS A 393 14.78 -0.99 -18.25
CA HIS A 393 14.74 -1.70 -19.54
C HIS A 393 16.07 -1.60 -20.31
N HIS A 394 17.17 -1.56 -19.59
CA HIS A 394 18.50 -1.36 -20.14
C HIS A 394 19.56 -2.03 -19.25
N PRO A 395 20.64 -2.63 -19.81
CA PRO A 395 21.68 -3.30 -19.02
C PRO A 395 22.46 -2.36 -18.07
N ALA A 396 22.38 -1.05 -18.25
CA ALA A 396 22.98 -0.06 -17.34
C ALA A 396 22.09 0.26 -16.11
N GLU A 397 20.92 -0.35 -15.98
CA GLU A 397 20.07 -0.23 -14.80
C GLU A 397 20.82 -0.59 -13.53
N SER A 398 20.72 0.26 -12.52
CA SER A 398 21.41 0.03 -11.25
C SER A 398 20.69 0.66 -10.07
N VAL A 399 20.86 0.04 -8.91
CA VAL A 399 20.43 0.54 -7.61
C VAL A 399 21.60 0.53 -6.64
N GLU A 400 21.59 1.42 -5.67
CA GLU A 400 22.60 1.43 -4.62
C GLU A 400 22.25 0.47 -3.48
N ALA A 401 23.19 -0.32 -3.01
CA ALA A 401 22.98 -1.23 -1.89
C ALA A 401 22.52 -0.52 -0.60
N THR A 402 22.90 0.75 -0.43
CA THR A 402 22.44 1.61 0.65
C THR A 402 20.95 1.92 0.55
N ASP A 403 20.42 2.15 -0.65
CA ASP A 403 19.01 2.42 -0.88
C ASP A 403 18.19 1.14 -0.69
N VAL A 404 18.71 -0.01 -1.12
CA VAL A 404 18.10 -1.32 -0.86
C VAL A 404 18.05 -1.62 0.65
N ALA A 405 19.08 -1.24 1.42
CA ALA A 405 19.06 -1.40 2.87
C ALA A 405 17.97 -0.53 3.54
N ILE A 406 17.81 0.71 3.09
CA ILE A 406 16.73 1.61 3.55
C ILE A 406 15.35 1.03 3.16
N ALA A 407 15.24 0.48 1.94
CA ALA A 407 14.02 -0.18 1.46
C ALA A 407 13.63 -1.40 2.32
N LEU A 408 14.60 -2.24 2.67
CA LEU A 408 14.38 -3.39 3.55
C LEU A 408 13.85 -2.97 4.93
N GLN A 409 14.41 -1.90 5.51
CA GLN A 409 13.93 -1.36 6.79
C GLN A 409 12.48 -0.86 6.68
N ALA A 410 12.18 0.00 5.71
CA ALA A 410 10.84 0.55 5.52
C ALA A 410 9.82 -0.54 5.19
N PHE A 411 10.14 -1.43 4.25
CA PHE A 411 9.25 -2.49 3.81
C PHE A 411 8.97 -3.49 4.94
N SER A 412 10.00 -3.85 5.74
CA SER A 412 9.83 -4.69 6.94
C SER A 412 8.91 -4.05 7.97
N LEU A 413 9.02 -2.73 8.21
CA LEU A 413 8.11 -2.01 9.12
C LEU A 413 6.67 -2.04 8.62
N ALA A 414 6.45 -1.73 7.33
CA ALA A 414 5.12 -1.71 6.74
C ALA A 414 4.48 -3.11 6.74
N VAL A 415 5.23 -4.14 6.33
CA VAL A 415 4.75 -5.54 6.34
C VAL A 415 4.33 -5.95 7.75
N GLN A 416 5.17 -5.70 8.77
CA GLN A 416 4.84 -6.05 10.16
C GLN A 416 3.62 -5.29 10.67
N GLU A 417 3.46 -4.00 10.34
CA GLU A 417 2.29 -3.21 10.75
C GLU A 417 1.00 -3.79 10.16
N ILE A 418 1.03 -4.27 8.91
CA ILE A 418 -0.14 -4.83 8.23
C ILE A 418 -0.49 -6.23 8.74
N VAL A 419 0.52 -7.10 8.90
CA VAL A 419 0.27 -8.48 9.33
C VAL A 419 0.00 -8.64 10.82
N GLN A 420 0.30 -7.58 11.61
CA GLN A 420 -0.04 -7.46 13.02
C GLN A 420 -0.93 -6.22 13.19
N PRO A 421 -2.23 -6.30 12.88
CA PRO A 421 -3.12 -5.17 12.96
C PRO A 421 -3.09 -4.53 14.33
N ASP A 422 -3.15 -3.21 14.39
CA ASP A 422 -3.21 -2.46 15.64
C ASP A 422 -4.54 -2.76 16.38
N ALA A 423 -4.60 -2.39 17.66
CA ALA A 423 -5.78 -2.66 18.49
C ALA A 423 -7.09 -2.10 17.89
N LEU A 424 -7.03 -0.98 17.14
CA LEU A 424 -8.21 -0.41 16.49
C LEU A 424 -8.66 -1.27 15.31
N GLN A 425 -7.74 -1.76 14.49
CA GLN A 425 -8.04 -2.66 13.37
C GLN A 425 -8.61 -3.97 13.88
N GLN A 426 -8.01 -4.55 14.94
CA GLN A 426 -8.55 -5.74 15.61
C GLN A 426 -9.97 -5.49 16.14
N PHE A 427 -10.18 -4.36 16.81
CA PHE A 427 -11.50 -3.98 17.33
C PHE A 427 -12.54 -3.85 16.22
N ASN A 428 -12.20 -3.22 15.11
CA ASN A 428 -13.09 -3.05 13.95
C ASN A 428 -13.46 -4.38 13.30
N ALA A 429 -12.52 -5.31 13.18
CA ALA A 429 -12.70 -6.61 12.52
C ALA A 429 -13.29 -7.70 13.43
N ALA A 430 -13.22 -7.53 14.77
CA ALA A 430 -13.66 -8.54 15.73
C ALA A 430 -15.17 -8.80 15.69
N SER A 431 -15.59 -10.02 16.10
CA SER A 431 -17.02 -10.27 16.37
C SER A 431 -17.53 -9.31 17.46
N PRO A 432 -18.85 -9.04 17.54
CA PRO A 432 -19.38 -8.15 18.57
C PRO A 432 -18.99 -8.58 20.00
N GLU A 433 -18.96 -9.87 20.27
CA GLU A 433 -18.59 -10.45 21.57
C GLU A 433 -17.11 -10.20 21.87
N HIS A 434 -16.23 -10.45 20.89
CA HIS A 434 -14.79 -10.23 21.05
C HIS A 434 -14.47 -8.75 21.19
N ALA A 435 -15.06 -7.88 20.38
CA ALA A 435 -14.91 -6.44 20.51
C ALA A 435 -15.38 -5.91 21.87
N SER A 436 -16.52 -6.39 22.39
CA SER A 436 -16.98 -6.05 23.74
C SER A 436 -15.98 -6.49 24.80
N ALA A 437 -15.38 -7.67 24.66
CA ALA A 437 -14.36 -8.18 25.58
C ALA A 437 -13.09 -7.30 25.59
N MET A 438 -12.68 -6.73 24.44
CA MET A 438 -11.51 -5.84 24.33
C MET A 438 -11.64 -4.56 25.17
N ILE A 439 -12.87 -4.05 25.33
CA ILE A 439 -13.16 -2.80 26.04
C ILE A 439 -13.82 -3.01 27.40
N ALA A 440 -14.10 -4.26 27.79
CA ALA A 440 -14.85 -4.60 29.02
C ALA A 440 -14.18 -4.03 30.29
N ALA A 441 -12.84 -4.02 30.34
CA ALA A 441 -12.08 -3.51 31.48
C ALA A 441 -12.08 -1.96 31.57
N CYS A 442 -12.55 -1.24 30.55
CA CYS A 442 -12.59 0.23 30.57
C CYS A 442 -13.68 0.76 31.49
N VAL A 443 -14.87 0.16 31.43
CA VAL A 443 -16.00 0.47 32.31
C VAL A 443 -17.01 -0.69 32.33
N ALA A 444 -17.52 -1.04 33.51
CA ALA A 444 -18.47 -2.14 33.70
C ALA A 444 -19.91 -1.74 33.33
N LEU A 445 -20.14 -1.29 32.08
CA LEU A 445 -21.45 -0.87 31.56
C LEU A 445 -21.73 -1.55 30.20
N PRO A 446 -22.32 -2.75 30.18
CA PRO A 446 -22.56 -3.55 28.97
C PRO A 446 -23.32 -2.80 27.88
N GLU A 447 -24.33 -2.00 28.20
CA GLU A 447 -25.11 -1.25 27.21
C GLU A 447 -24.29 -0.21 26.47
N TRP A 448 -23.35 0.45 27.17
CA TRP A 448 -22.42 1.39 26.57
C TRP A 448 -21.40 0.65 25.68
N GLN A 449 -20.86 -0.49 26.16
CA GLN A 449 -19.95 -1.33 25.38
C GLN A 449 -20.62 -1.78 24.07
N HIS A 450 -21.84 -2.31 24.12
CA HIS A 450 -22.59 -2.71 22.92
C HIS A 450 -22.84 -1.54 21.97
N SER A 451 -23.15 -0.35 22.50
CA SER A 451 -23.37 0.84 21.67
C SER A 451 -22.09 1.27 20.94
N LEU A 452 -20.94 1.24 21.62
CA LEU A 452 -19.65 1.55 21.01
C LEU A 452 -19.25 0.50 19.97
N VAL A 453 -19.46 -0.79 20.24
CA VAL A 453 -19.24 -1.88 19.29
C VAL A 453 -20.13 -1.76 18.05
N ALA A 454 -21.38 -1.36 18.21
CA ALA A 454 -22.31 -1.16 17.09
C ALA A 454 -21.96 0.05 16.21
N ALA A 455 -21.19 1.01 16.72
CA ALA A 455 -20.75 2.20 15.98
C ALA A 455 -19.54 1.94 15.07
N ARG A 456 -18.96 0.74 15.07
CA ARG A 456 -17.84 0.36 14.19
C ARG A 456 -18.26 0.33 12.71
N PRO A 457 -17.31 0.47 11.75
CA PRO A 457 -15.87 0.67 11.94
C PRO A 457 -15.49 2.12 12.27
N PHE A 458 -14.38 2.30 13.00
CA PHE A 458 -13.77 3.60 13.27
C PHE A 458 -12.54 3.81 12.39
N THR A 459 -12.39 5.01 11.84
CA THR A 459 -11.26 5.37 10.96
C THR A 459 -10.01 5.79 11.74
N SER A 460 -10.18 6.22 13.01
CA SER A 460 -9.09 6.60 13.90
C SER A 460 -9.43 6.35 15.37
N VAL A 461 -8.40 6.27 16.21
CA VAL A 461 -8.56 6.21 17.67
C VAL A 461 -9.30 7.45 18.18
N ASP A 462 -9.03 8.64 17.61
CA ASP A 462 -9.70 9.87 18.01
C ASP A 462 -11.21 9.79 17.75
N GLN A 463 -11.63 9.28 16.59
CA GLN A 463 -13.06 9.06 16.29
C GLN A 463 -13.71 8.07 17.27
N LEU A 464 -13.00 6.99 17.62
CA LEU A 464 -13.47 6.03 18.61
C LEU A 464 -13.66 6.72 19.98
N LEU A 465 -12.66 7.48 20.44
CA LEU A 465 -12.69 8.19 21.71
C LEU A 465 -13.80 9.24 21.76
N GLU A 466 -13.98 10.02 20.70
CA GLU A 466 -15.06 10.99 20.58
C GLU A 466 -16.45 10.31 20.66
N THR A 467 -16.65 9.23 19.90
CA THR A 467 -17.88 8.46 19.94
C THR A 467 -18.13 7.88 21.33
N ALA A 468 -17.11 7.32 21.96
CA ALA A 468 -17.18 6.78 23.32
C ALA A 468 -17.56 7.87 24.34
N PHE A 469 -17.02 9.09 24.18
CA PHE A 469 -17.37 10.23 25.02
C PHE A 469 -18.84 10.62 24.85
N VAL A 470 -19.31 10.83 23.61
CA VAL A 470 -20.71 11.19 23.31
C VAL A 470 -21.67 10.15 23.86
N LEU A 471 -21.38 8.86 23.72
CA LEU A 471 -22.19 7.79 24.31
C LEU A 471 -22.22 7.86 25.84
N SER A 472 -21.14 8.27 26.49
CA SER A 472 -21.02 8.41 27.94
C SER A 472 -21.81 9.60 28.51
N GLU A 473 -22.16 10.60 27.70
CA GLU A 473 -22.96 11.76 28.15
C GLU A 473 -24.39 11.35 28.59
N ARG A 474 -24.84 10.18 28.14
CA ARG A 474 -26.13 9.59 28.53
C ARG A 474 -26.14 8.97 29.93
N TRP A 475 -24.97 8.77 30.55
CA TRP A 475 -24.89 8.17 31.89
C TRP A 475 -25.54 9.05 32.95
N ARG A 476 -26.25 8.42 33.85
CA ARG A 476 -26.94 9.00 34.99
C ARG A 476 -26.59 8.22 36.26
N LEU A 477 -27.27 8.48 37.35
CA LEU A 477 -27.02 7.82 38.65
C LEU A 477 -27.06 6.28 38.59
N PRO A 478 -27.99 5.62 37.87
CA PRO A 478 -28.00 4.17 37.80
C PRO A 478 -26.74 3.57 37.12
N GLU A 479 -26.22 4.24 36.07
CA GLU A 479 -24.98 3.83 35.39
C GLU A 479 -23.78 4.05 36.30
N LEU A 480 -23.73 5.18 37.02
CA LEU A 480 -22.69 5.48 38.01
C LEU A 480 -22.62 4.40 39.08
N ASP A 481 -23.73 4.07 39.70
CA ASP A 481 -23.80 3.07 40.78
C ASP A 481 -23.36 1.68 40.30
N ARG A 482 -23.77 1.27 39.10
CA ARG A 482 -23.32 0.00 38.49
C ARG A 482 -21.80 -0.01 38.23
N ALA A 483 -21.27 1.07 37.66
CA ALA A 483 -19.83 1.18 37.37
C ALA A 483 -19.00 1.17 38.66
N LEU A 484 -19.45 1.86 39.70
CA LEU A 484 -18.76 1.94 40.99
C LEU A 484 -18.79 0.62 41.78
N ALA A 485 -19.78 -0.25 41.59
CA ALA A 485 -19.83 -1.55 42.23
C ALA A 485 -18.63 -2.45 41.90
N ALA A 486 -17.99 -2.22 40.75
CA ALA A 486 -16.77 -2.92 40.32
C ALA A 486 -15.47 -2.14 40.60
N HIS A 487 -15.54 -0.89 41.10
CA HIS A 487 -14.36 -0.02 41.25
C HIS A 487 -13.68 -0.18 42.63
N PRO A 488 -12.35 -0.37 42.69
CA PRO A 488 -11.63 -0.42 43.96
C PRO A 488 -11.54 0.98 44.56
N ARG A 489 -11.49 1.06 45.92
CA ARG A 489 -11.25 2.30 46.65
C ARG A 489 -9.85 2.87 46.36
N ILE A 490 -9.74 4.18 46.34
CA ILE A 490 -8.44 4.87 46.27
C ILE A 490 -7.63 4.56 47.54
N GLY A 491 -6.39 4.10 47.36
CA GLY A 491 -5.48 3.70 48.46
C GLY A 491 -5.53 2.20 48.82
N ASP A 492 -6.54 1.45 48.35
CA ASP A 492 -6.56 -0.01 48.49
C ASP A 492 -5.70 -0.69 47.42
N LYS A 493 -4.95 -1.74 47.84
CA LYS A 493 -4.21 -2.57 46.87
C LYS A 493 -5.17 -3.49 46.13
N PRO A 494 -5.37 -3.29 44.80
CA PRO A 494 -6.26 -4.18 44.02
C PRO A 494 -5.77 -5.63 44.09
N LYS A 495 -6.65 -6.54 44.48
CA LYS A 495 -6.36 -7.98 44.58
C LYS A 495 -6.73 -8.63 43.25
N GLY A 496 -5.76 -9.35 42.62
CA GLY A 496 -6.00 -10.13 41.40
C GLY A 496 -5.11 -9.76 40.21
N VAL A 497 -5.22 -10.52 39.11
CA VAL A 497 -4.41 -10.39 37.87
C VAL A 497 -5.28 -9.98 36.68
N SER A 498 -6.52 -9.50 36.91
CA SER A 498 -7.42 -9.05 35.85
C SER A 498 -6.94 -7.76 35.17
N ALA A 499 -7.35 -7.53 33.92
CA ALA A 499 -7.06 -6.30 33.20
C ALA A 499 -7.50 -5.04 33.96
N GLU A 500 -8.65 -5.12 34.65
CA GLU A 500 -9.21 -4.07 35.48
C GLU A 500 -8.34 -3.75 36.70
N SER A 501 -7.80 -4.78 37.37
CA SER A 501 -6.85 -4.62 38.48
C SER A 501 -5.50 -4.07 38.02
N THR A 502 -5.13 -4.29 36.77
CA THR A 502 -3.90 -3.75 36.15
C THR A 502 -4.05 -2.27 35.87
N PHE A 503 -5.17 -1.83 35.28
CA PHE A 503 -5.47 -0.41 35.08
C PHE A 503 -5.51 0.33 36.42
N SER A 504 -6.21 -0.20 37.43
CA SER A 504 -6.29 0.42 38.76
C SER A 504 -4.95 0.56 39.43
N ARG A 505 -4.02 -0.40 39.30
CA ARG A 505 -2.65 -0.31 39.83
C ARG A 505 -1.82 0.77 39.13
N GLN A 506 -1.95 0.90 37.79
CA GLN A 506 -1.25 1.94 37.04
C GLN A 506 -1.78 3.34 37.35
N GLU A 507 -3.10 3.47 37.48
CA GLU A 507 -3.78 4.73 37.82
C GLU A 507 -3.40 5.23 39.22
N GLN A 508 -3.25 4.32 40.18
CA GLN A 508 -2.94 4.64 41.59
C GLN A 508 -1.44 4.59 41.93
N SER A 509 -0.55 4.40 40.93
CA SER A 509 0.90 4.24 41.17
C SER A 509 1.54 5.45 41.89
N ALA A 510 1.04 6.67 41.69
CA ALA A 510 1.48 7.89 42.32
C ALA A 510 0.92 8.09 43.77
N VAL A 511 -0.11 7.32 44.15
CA VAL A 511 -0.79 7.41 45.45
C VAL A 511 -0.11 6.50 46.51
N ASN A 512 0.67 5.51 46.08
CA ASN A 512 1.43 4.61 46.95
C ASN A 512 2.65 5.33 47.54
N SER A 513 2.42 6.39 48.34
CA SER A 513 3.49 7.00 49.15
C SER A 513 3.77 6.11 50.35
N HIS A 514 5.04 6.06 50.78
CA HIS A 514 5.44 5.41 52.03
C HIS A 514 4.99 6.20 53.28
N ASP A 515 4.16 7.24 53.11
CA ASP A 515 3.64 8.09 54.18
C ASP A 515 2.39 7.46 54.80
N ALA A 516 2.58 6.87 55.98
CA ALA A 516 1.50 6.24 56.74
C ALA A 516 0.41 7.22 57.18
N ALA A 517 0.76 8.51 57.40
CA ALA A 517 -0.19 9.54 57.81
C ALA A 517 -1.15 9.89 56.64
N LEU A 518 -0.62 10.02 55.41
CA LEU A 518 -1.41 10.25 54.21
C LEU A 518 -2.36 9.06 53.92
N ALA A 519 -1.84 7.83 54.05
CA ALA A 519 -2.65 6.63 53.83
C ALA A 519 -3.81 6.55 54.83
N GLN A 520 -3.57 6.90 56.10
CA GLN A 520 -4.62 6.93 57.13
C GLN A 520 -5.64 8.03 56.87
N ALA A 521 -5.20 9.24 56.47
CA ALA A 521 -6.09 10.35 56.13
C ALA A 521 -6.99 10.04 54.93
N LEU A 522 -6.44 9.38 53.86
CA LEU A 522 -7.21 8.92 52.71
C LEU A 522 -8.23 7.84 53.10
N ALA A 523 -7.86 6.88 53.96
CA ALA A 523 -8.78 5.84 54.42
C ALA A 523 -9.95 6.44 55.24
N GLN A 524 -9.66 7.40 56.12
CA GLN A 524 -10.67 8.13 56.90
C GLN A 524 -11.59 8.94 55.98
N GLY A 525 -11.04 9.72 55.06
CA GLY A 525 -11.80 10.52 54.12
C GLY A 525 -12.72 9.68 53.20
N ASN A 526 -12.23 8.51 52.75
CA ASN A 526 -13.07 7.55 51.99
C ASN A 526 -14.24 7.04 52.84
N ALA A 527 -14.01 6.69 54.11
CA ALA A 527 -15.09 6.24 55.01
C ALA A 527 -16.14 7.35 55.25
N GLU A 528 -15.72 8.57 55.45
CA GLU A 528 -16.61 9.73 55.60
C GLU A 528 -17.40 10.01 54.30
N TYR A 529 -16.76 9.89 53.14
CA TYR A 529 -17.40 10.07 51.83
C TYR A 529 -18.47 8.97 51.57
N GLU A 530 -18.14 7.71 51.85
CA GLU A 530 -19.09 6.60 51.69
C GLU A 530 -20.27 6.72 52.67
N ALA A 531 -20.01 7.16 53.91
CA ALA A 531 -21.10 7.38 54.88
C ALA A 531 -22.02 8.52 54.43
N ARG A 532 -21.50 9.55 53.77
CA ARG A 532 -22.29 10.69 53.29
C ARG A 532 -23.04 10.44 52.00
N PHE A 533 -22.39 9.83 50.98
CA PHE A 533 -22.90 9.73 49.64
C PHE A 533 -23.35 8.27 49.25
N GLY A 534 -23.12 7.28 50.11
CA GLY A 534 -23.51 5.89 49.89
C GLY A 534 -22.77 5.19 48.73
N ARG A 535 -21.62 5.76 48.26
CA ARG A 535 -20.83 5.23 47.17
C ARG A 535 -19.35 5.47 47.34
N VAL A 536 -18.50 4.71 46.61
CA VAL A 536 -17.04 4.83 46.63
C VAL A 536 -16.62 6.17 46.01
N PHE A 537 -15.63 6.82 46.61
CA PHE A 537 -15.02 8.04 46.09
C PHE A 537 -14.26 7.73 44.78
N LEU A 538 -14.68 8.38 43.70
CA LEU A 538 -14.12 8.20 42.37
C LEU A 538 -13.38 9.47 41.92
N ILE A 539 -12.10 9.32 41.53
CA ILE A 539 -11.28 10.39 41.00
C ILE A 539 -10.27 9.84 39.97
N ARG A 540 -10.01 10.61 38.91
CA ARG A 540 -8.89 10.35 38.01
C ARG A 540 -7.57 10.59 38.73
N ALA A 541 -6.93 9.52 39.21
CA ALA A 541 -5.70 9.61 40.02
C ALA A 541 -4.44 9.84 39.15
N LYS A 542 -4.43 9.45 37.88
CA LYS A 542 -3.26 9.58 36.98
C LYS A 542 -2.80 11.04 36.87
N GLY A 543 -1.54 11.30 37.26
CA GLY A 543 -0.91 12.62 37.23
C GLY A 543 -1.19 13.51 38.46
N ARG A 544 -1.76 12.97 39.56
CA ARG A 544 -2.01 13.68 40.80
C ARG A 544 -1.23 13.05 41.95
N SER A 545 -0.77 13.89 42.90
CA SER A 545 -0.15 13.41 44.14
C SER A 545 -1.21 12.92 45.14
N GLY A 546 -0.79 12.15 46.13
CA GLY A 546 -1.67 11.68 47.20
C GLY A 546 -2.30 12.82 48.00
N GLU A 547 -1.54 13.90 48.25
CA GLU A 547 -1.98 15.11 48.96
C GLU A 547 -3.04 15.88 48.13
N GLU A 548 -2.83 15.98 46.81
CA GLU A 548 -3.83 16.60 45.90
C GLU A 548 -5.14 15.82 45.92
N ILE A 549 -5.07 14.47 45.89
CA ILE A 549 -6.25 13.60 45.94
C ILE A 549 -6.99 13.77 47.28
N LEU A 550 -6.26 13.82 48.42
CA LEU A 550 -6.83 14.05 49.73
C LEU A 550 -7.51 15.42 49.83
N SER A 551 -6.89 16.47 49.29
CA SER A 551 -7.46 17.82 49.27
C SER A 551 -8.79 17.87 48.46
N ILE A 552 -8.82 17.20 47.27
CA ILE A 552 -10.03 17.10 46.46
C ILE A 552 -11.12 16.28 47.15
N LEU A 553 -10.77 15.18 47.83
CA LEU A 553 -11.72 14.40 48.63
C LEU A 553 -12.38 15.24 49.72
N GLN A 554 -11.58 15.99 50.50
CA GLN A 554 -12.08 16.89 51.55
C GLN A 554 -12.96 18.00 51.00
N GLN A 555 -12.62 18.56 49.84
CA GLN A 555 -13.44 19.58 49.17
C GLN A 555 -14.79 18.98 48.73
N ARG A 556 -14.79 17.79 48.11
CA ARG A 556 -16.02 17.12 47.58
C ARG A 556 -16.93 16.62 48.70
N LEU A 557 -16.42 16.37 49.88
CA LEU A 557 -17.23 16.10 51.06
C LEU A 557 -18.23 17.24 51.37
N ASN A 558 -18.01 18.46 50.89
CA ASN A 558 -18.90 19.60 51.08
C ASN A 558 -19.96 19.76 49.96
N ASN A 559 -19.89 18.97 48.89
CA ASN A 559 -20.81 19.05 47.78
C ASN A 559 -22.25 18.68 48.19
N THR A 560 -23.25 19.18 47.44
CA THR A 560 -24.60 18.62 47.48
C THR A 560 -24.61 17.24 46.81
N GLU A 561 -25.61 16.42 47.10
CA GLU A 561 -25.79 15.10 46.45
C GLU A 561 -25.83 15.25 44.90
N ALA A 562 -26.58 16.24 44.40
CA ALA A 562 -26.70 16.48 42.97
C ALA A 562 -25.37 16.89 42.31
N ASP A 563 -24.61 17.80 42.93
CA ASP A 563 -23.31 18.25 42.42
C ASP A 563 -22.30 17.11 42.45
N GLU A 564 -22.33 16.28 43.50
CA GLU A 564 -21.42 15.15 43.65
C GLU A 564 -21.69 14.06 42.61
N VAL A 565 -22.94 13.76 42.30
CA VAL A 565 -23.29 12.84 41.20
C VAL A 565 -22.75 13.32 39.87
N GLN A 566 -22.88 14.62 39.57
CA GLN A 566 -22.35 15.18 38.32
C GLN A 566 -20.82 15.12 38.26
N GLU A 567 -20.16 15.41 39.37
CA GLU A 567 -18.70 15.34 39.47
C GLU A 567 -18.21 13.89 39.35
N ALA A 568 -18.85 12.94 40.02
CA ALA A 568 -18.50 11.52 39.92
C ALA A 568 -18.69 10.97 38.50
N LEU A 569 -19.77 11.36 37.79
CA LEU A 569 -19.98 11.02 36.39
C LEU A 569 -18.88 11.64 35.49
N ARG A 570 -18.47 12.88 35.75
CA ARG A 570 -17.37 13.52 35.04
C ARG A 570 -16.06 12.76 35.22
N GLN A 571 -15.74 12.34 36.45
CA GLN A 571 -14.54 11.54 36.75
C GLN A 571 -14.63 10.15 36.09
N LEU A 572 -15.76 9.48 36.11
CA LEU A 572 -15.97 8.19 35.45
C LEU A 572 -15.71 8.29 33.94
N ARG A 573 -16.23 9.32 33.26
CA ARG A 573 -15.99 9.55 31.83
C ARG A 573 -14.51 9.73 31.55
N GLN A 574 -13.80 10.53 32.35
CA GLN A 574 -12.35 10.76 32.19
C GLN A 574 -11.52 9.48 32.39
N ILE A 575 -11.88 8.66 33.36
CA ILE A 575 -11.21 7.38 33.63
C ILE A 575 -11.46 6.41 32.45
N THR A 576 -12.69 6.33 31.96
CA THR A 576 -13.04 5.48 30.81
C THR A 576 -12.29 5.88 29.55
N GLN A 577 -12.18 7.19 29.27
CA GLN A 577 -11.39 7.70 28.15
C GLN A 577 -9.90 7.31 28.28
N LEU A 578 -9.29 7.52 29.44
CA LEU A 578 -7.89 7.14 29.68
C LEU A 578 -7.64 5.63 29.52
N ARG A 579 -8.62 4.79 29.92
CA ARG A 579 -8.49 3.34 29.76
C ARG A 579 -8.64 2.92 28.31
N LEU A 580 -9.57 3.54 27.55
CA LEU A 580 -9.67 3.35 26.11
C LEU A 580 -8.39 3.78 25.39
N GLU A 581 -7.85 4.98 25.72
CA GLU A 581 -6.53 5.40 25.20
C GLU A 581 -5.46 4.34 25.49
N GLY A 582 -5.49 3.72 26.68
CA GLY A 582 -4.56 2.65 27.06
C GLY A 582 -4.73 1.35 26.27
N VAL A 583 -5.97 0.99 25.90
CA VAL A 583 -6.27 -0.18 25.06
C VAL A 583 -5.86 0.07 23.61
N PHE A 584 -6.15 1.26 23.08
CA PHE A 584 -5.91 1.61 21.68
C PHE A 584 -4.64 2.46 21.48
N ALA A 585 -3.78 2.64 22.51
CA ALA A 585 -2.51 3.35 22.37
C ALA A 585 -1.61 2.63 21.35
N ARG A 586 -1.22 3.37 20.33
CA ARG A 586 -0.23 2.96 19.32
C ARG A 586 1.17 2.82 19.90
#